data_6f03189e46b5be641f3a5460bcbf8e57
#
_entry.id   6f03189e46b5be641f3a5460bcbf8e57
#
_cell.length_a   1.000
_cell.length_b   1.000
_cell.length_c   1.000
_cell.angle_alpha   90.00
_cell.angle_beta   90.00
_cell.angle_gamma   90.00
#
_symmetry.space_group_name_H-M   'P 1'
#
loop_
_entity.id
_entity.type
_entity.pdbx_description
1 polymer ?
#
loop_
_entity_poly.entity_id
_entity_poly.type
_entity_poly.pdbx_seq_one_letter_code
_entity_poly.pdbx_strand_id
1 'polypeptide(L)'
;MISPLAYVDSSAKIGKNVTIHPFAYIDKNVEIGDDCEIMPHASLMSGTRMGNRNRVFNGAVIAAEPQDFFYKGGDTIAVIGDDNVIRENVVINRSSTAEGRTSIGNGNFLHEGVHVSHDTRIGNRSVFGLSLIHISEPTRLALIS
;
A
#
# COMPACT_ATOMS: atom_id res chain seq x y z
N MET A 1 -2.37 -11.43 15.14
CA MET A 1 -2.55 -12.87 14.79
C MET A 1 -2.33 -13.06 13.30
N ILE A 2 -1.52 -14.03 12.94
CA ILE A 2 -1.25 -14.32 11.54
C ILE A 2 -1.95 -15.64 11.19
N SER A 3 -2.87 -15.60 10.23
CA SER A 3 -3.60 -16.80 9.82
C SER A 3 -2.64 -17.83 9.21
N PRO A 4 -2.79 -19.11 9.55
CA PRO A 4 -2.00 -20.17 8.90
C PRO A 4 -2.34 -20.33 7.41
N LEU A 5 -3.45 -19.76 6.96
CA LEU A 5 -3.85 -19.80 5.55
C LEU A 5 -3.30 -18.59 4.77
N ALA A 6 -2.62 -17.66 5.42
CA ALA A 6 -1.93 -16.58 4.71
C ALA A 6 -0.56 -17.08 4.26
N TYR A 7 -0.09 -16.56 3.13
CA TYR A 7 1.30 -16.76 2.77
C TYR A 7 2.13 -15.61 3.33
N VAL A 8 3.11 -15.92 4.14
CA VAL A 8 4.03 -14.91 4.67
C VAL A 8 5.45 -15.41 4.45
N ASP A 9 6.21 -14.70 3.63
CA ASP A 9 7.59 -15.07 3.36
C ASP A 9 8.40 -14.97 4.65
N SER A 10 9.31 -15.92 4.87
CA SER A 10 10.09 -15.99 6.09
C SER A 10 11.00 -14.77 6.32
N SER A 11 11.33 -14.05 5.25
CA SER A 11 12.16 -12.85 5.34
C SER A 11 11.37 -11.58 5.67
N ALA A 12 10.05 -11.63 5.64
CA ALA A 12 9.22 -10.47 5.94
C ALA A 12 9.40 -10.04 7.40
N LYS A 13 9.53 -8.74 7.62
CA LYS A 13 9.64 -8.17 8.97
C LYS A 13 8.28 -7.63 9.37
N ILE A 14 7.69 -8.27 10.37
CA ILE A 14 6.34 -7.95 10.80
C ILE A 14 6.40 -7.48 12.25
N GLY A 15 5.82 -6.32 12.50
CA GLY A 15 5.79 -5.70 13.81
C GLY A 15 4.88 -6.44 14.80
N LYS A 16 4.61 -5.79 15.92
CA LYS A 16 3.81 -6.34 16.99
C LYS A 16 2.33 -6.15 16.70
N ASN A 17 1.53 -7.10 17.17
CA ASN A 17 0.07 -7.00 17.15
C ASN A 17 -0.48 -6.79 15.72
N VAL A 18 0.15 -7.41 14.73
CA VAL A 18 -0.30 -7.35 13.34
C VAL A 18 -1.28 -8.50 13.11
N THR A 19 -2.40 -8.19 12.46
CA THR A 19 -3.37 -9.20 12.05
C THR A 19 -3.27 -9.40 10.55
N ILE A 20 -2.98 -10.63 10.14
CA ILE A 20 -2.93 -11.01 8.74
C ILE A 20 -3.97 -12.09 8.53
N HIS A 21 -5.00 -11.77 7.75
CA HIS A 21 -6.14 -12.66 7.53
C HIS A 21 -5.83 -13.76 6.52
N PRO A 22 -6.70 -14.79 6.44
CA PRO A 22 -6.51 -15.87 5.47
C PRO A 22 -6.39 -15.34 4.05
N PHE A 23 -5.53 -15.99 3.26
CA PHE A 23 -5.33 -15.72 1.83
C PHE A 23 -4.67 -14.37 1.52
N ALA A 24 -4.16 -13.67 2.52
CA ALA A 24 -3.27 -12.53 2.26
C ALA A 24 -1.91 -13.05 1.78
N TYR A 25 -1.23 -12.24 0.98
CA TYR A 25 0.08 -12.60 0.43
C TYR A 25 1.11 -11.55 0.86
N ILE A 26 2.10 -11.98 1.63
CA ILE A 26 3.19 -11.10 2.08
C ILE A 26 4.49 -11.63 1.49
N ASP A 27 5.03 -10.88 0.55
CA ASP A 27 6.21 -11.27 -0.21
C ASP A 27 7.50 -11.12 0.61
N LYS A 28 8.59 -11.56 0.03
CA LYS A 28 9.92 -11.26 0.55
C LYS A 28 10.17 -9.76 0.55
N ASN A 29 11.13 -9.29 1.34
CA ASN A 29 11.53 -7.88 1.34
C ASN A 29 10.38 -6.94 1.67
N VAL A 30 9.52 -7.34 2.61
CA VAL A 30 8.38 -6.55 3.08
C VAL A 30 8.61 -6.21 4.54
N GLU A 31 8.35 -4.95 4.90
CA GLU A 31 8.39 -4.49 6.30
C GLU A 31 7.04 -3.89 6.66
N ILE A 32 6.47 -4.39 7.75
CA ILE A 32 5.17 -3.94 8.27
C ILE A 32 5.36 -3.52 9.71
N GLY A 33 4.93 -2.32 10.06
CA GLY A 33 5.00 -1.81 11.43
C GLY A 33 3.97 -2.47 12.35
N ASP A 34 3.75 -1.83 13.49
CA ASP A 34 2.90 -2.38 14.54
C ASP A 34 1.41 -2.09 14.29
N ASP A 35 0.55 -2.93 14.87
CA ASP A 35 -0.89 -2.70 14.93
C ASP A 35 -1.56 -2.58 13.54
N CYS A 36 -0.99 -3.19 12.54
CA CYS A 36 -1.57 -3.19 11.20
C CYS A 36 -2.55 -4.34 11.02
N GLU A 37 -3.48 -4.16 10.10
CA GLU A 37 -4.43 -5.20 9.73
C GLU A 37 -4.43 -5.38 8.21
N ILE A 38 -4.15 -6.61 7.78
CA ILE A 38 -4.09 -6.98 6.36
C ILE A 38 -5.24 -7.94 6.09
N MET A 39 -6.19 -7.52 5.28
CA MET A 39 -7.41 -8.27 5.00
C MET A 39 -7.16 -9.42 4.02
N PRO A 40 -8.13 -10.35 3.89
CA PRO A 40 -8.00 -11.44 2.94
C PRO A 40 -7.75 -10.95 1.52
N HIS A 41 -6.91 -11.66 0.78
CA HIS A 41 -6.58 -11.39 -0.62
C HIS A 41 -5.83 -10.08 -0.87
N ALA A 42 -5.39 -9.37 0.15
CA ALA A 42 -4.47 -8.26 -0.04
C ALA A 42 -3.07 -8.81 -0.30
N SER A 43 -2.31 -8.12 -1.14
CA SER A 43 -0.95 -8.53 -1.51
C SER A 43 0.02 -7.40 -1.21
N LEU A 44 0.98 -7.67 -0.35
CA LEU A 44 2.08 -6.77 -0.06
C LEU A 44 3.32 -7.32 -0.75
N MET A 45 3.71 -6.67 -1.84
CA MET A 45 4.77 -7.17 -2.69
C MET A 45 6.13 -6.68 -2.24
N SER A 46 7.18 -7.27 -2.79
CA SER A 46 8.56 -6.92 -2.48
C SER A 46 8.79 -5.42 -2.63
N GLY A 47 9.37 -4.80 -1.61
CA GLY A 47 9.62 -3.37 -1.58
C GLY A 47 8.62 -2.58 -0.73
N THR A 48 7.64 -3.23 -0.13
CA THR A 48 6.71 -2.56 0.79
C THR A 48 7.45 -2.15 2.06
N ARG A 49 7.34 -0.89 2.42
CA ARG A 49 7.83 -0.34 3.70
C ARG A 49 6.67 0.37 4.37
N MET A 50 5.99 -0.30 5.26
CA MET A 50 4.76 0.17 5.87
C MET A 50 4.96 0.48 7.34
N GLY A 51 4.47 1.63 7.78
CA GLY A 51 4.49 2.03 9.19
C GLY A 51 3.41 1.37 10.00
N ASN A 52 2.93 2.09 11.02
CA ASN A 52 2.06 1.54 12.04
C ASN A 52 0.59 1.85 11.80
N ARG A 53 -0.29 1.02 12.36
CA ARG A 53 -1.75 1.25 12.39
C ARG A 53 -2.37 1.49 11.02
N ASN A 54 -1.87 0.80 10.03
CA ASN A 54 -2.46 0.84 8.69
C ASN A 54 -3.44 -0.32 8.51
N ARG A 55 -4.47 -0.10 7.73
CA ARG A 55 -5.43 -1.13 7.36
C ARG A 55 -5.43 -1.27 5.84
N VAL A 56 -5.19 -2.47 5.37
CA VAL A 56 -5.14 -2.78 3.94
C VAL A 56 -6.25 -3.76 3.62
N PHE A 57 -7.15 -3.37 2.73
CA PHE A 57 -8.36 -4.11 2.46
C PHE A 57 -8.22 -5.08 1.31
N ASN A 58 -9.25 -5.89 1.13
CA ASN A 58 -9.28 -7.03 0.21
C ASN A 58 -8.88 -6.64 -1.21
N GLY A 59 -7.99 -7.39 -1.81
CA GLY A 59 -7.58 -7.19 -3.20
C GLY A 59 -6.64 -6.02 -3.45
N ALA A 60 -6.29 -5.24 -2.43
CA ALA A 60 -5.31 -4.17 -2.60
C ALA A 60 -3.93 -4.78 -2.88
N VAL A 61 -3.15 -4.10 -3.70
CA VAL A 61 -1.78 -4.51 -4.03
C VAL A 61 -0.84 -3.37 -3.70
N ILE A 62 0.04 -3.61 -2.73
CA ILE A 62 1.02 -2.63 -2.29
C ILE A 62 2.38 -2.99 -2.91
N ALA A 63 3.08 -1.98 -3.40
CA ALA A 63 4.38 -2.13 -4.04
C ALA A 63 4.31 -3.00 -5.30
N ALA A 64 3.24 -2.86 -6.07
CA ALA A 64 3.12 -3.52 -7.36
C ALA A 64 4.24 -3.06 -8.30
N GLU A 65 4.62 -3.94 -9.22
CA GLU A 65 5.65 -3.60 -10.20
C GLU A 65 5.28 -2.32 -10.95
N PRO A 66 6.25 -1.41 -11.17
CA PRO A 66 5.96 -0.17 -11.89
C PRO A 66 5.45 -0.41 -13.30
N GLN A 67 4.45 0.36 -13.70
CA GLN A 67 3.91 0.31 -15.06
C GLN A 67 4.67 1.31 -15.93
N ASP A 68 5.94 1.05 -16.12
CA ASP A 68 6.87 1.94 -16.82
C ASP A 68 7.68 1.11 -17.81
N PHE A 69 7.61 1.46 -19.08
CA PHE A 69 8.35 0.76 -20.13
C PHE A 69 9.86 0.74 -19.88
N PHE A 70 10.38 1.74 -19.19
CA PHE A 70 11.80 1.85 -18.93
C PHE A 70 12.24 1.20 -17.63
N TYR A 71 11.31 0.58 -16.91
CA TYR A 71 11.65 -0.12 -15.69
C TYR A 71 12.47 -1.36 -16.02
N LYS A 72 13.66 -1.45 -15.41
CA LYS A 72 14.62 -2.50 -15.71
C LYS A 72 14.76 -3.53 -14.59
N GLY A 73 13.82 -3.54 -13.67
CA GLY A 73 13.90 -4.40 -12.50
C GLY A 73 14.68 -3.75 -11.37
N GLY A 74 14.99 -4.53 -10.34
CA GLY A 74 15.72 -4.06 -9.18
C GLY A 74 14.85 -3.91 -7.96
N ASP A 75 15.49 -3.60 -6.84
CA ASP A 75 14.83 -3.51 -5.53
C ASP A 75 14.37 -2.09 -5.28
N THR A 76 13.23 -1.75 -5.85
CA THR A 76 12.61 -0.45 -5.61
C THR A 76 11.54 -0.57 -4.54
N ILE A 77 11.12 0.55 -3.96
CA ILE A 77 10.27 0.56 -2.78
C ILE A 77 9.03 1.45 -2.91
N ALA A 78 8.04 1.13 -2.10
CA ALA A 78 6.90 1.98 -1.82
C ALA A 78 6.84 2.17 -0.30
N VAL A 79 6.89 3.42 0.14
CA VAL A 79 6.90 3.76 1.57
C VAL A 79 5.53 4.27 1.97
N ILE A 80 4.96 3.66 3.00
CA ILE A 80 3.65 4.03 3.53
C ILE A 80 3.83 4.36 5.00
N GLY A 81 3.38 5.55 5.40
CA GLY A 81 3.48 6.00 6.79
C GLY A 81 2.50 5.29 7.70
N ASP A 82 1.94 6.04 8.65
CA ASP A 82 1.08 5.50 9.69
C ASP A 82 -0.38 5.89 9.47
N ASP A 83 -1.28 5.11 10.08
CA ASP A 83 -2.70 5.46 10.19
C ASP A 83 -3.42 5.64 8.85
N ASN A 84 -3.01 4.93 7.82
CA ASN A 84 -3.67 4.98 6.53
C ASN A 84 -4.72 3.88 6.40
N VAL A 85 -5.78 4.18 5.65
CA VAL A 85 -6.79 3.20 5.26
C VAL A 85 -6.69 3.04 3.75
N ILE A 86 -6.36 1.83 3.32
CA ILE A 86 -6.18 1.51 1.90
C ILE A 86 -7.27 0.50 1.54
N ARG A 87 -8.30 0.98 0.84
CA ARG A 87 -9.50 0.20 0.60
C ARG A 87 -9.30 -0.82 -0.53
N GLU A 88 -10.38 -1.50 -0.84
CA GLU A 88 -10.38 -2.65 -1.75
C GLU A 88 -9.82 -2.31 -3.12
N ASN A 89 -8.99 -3.20 -3.62
CA ASN A 89 -8.45 -3.14 -4.99
C ASN A 89 -7.63 -1.89 -5.30
N VAL A 90 -7.16 -1.19 -4.28
CA VAL A 90 -6.20 -0.09 -4.47
C VAL A 90 -4.89 -0.70 -4.96
N VAL A 91 -4.26 -0.05 -5.94
CA VAL A 91 -2.95 -0.47 -6.44
C VAL A 91 -1.97 0.66 -6.21
N ILE A 92 -0.90 0.35 -5.48
CA ILE A 92 0.20 1.29 -5.25
C ILE A 92 1.45 0.68 -5.88
N ASN A 93 1.97 1.34 -6.93
CA ASN A 93 3.18 0.86 -7.58
C ASN A 93 4.42 1.30 -6.80
N ARG A 94 5.42 0.42 -6.69
CA ARG A 94 6.71 0.84 -6.14
C ARG A 94 7.45 1.72 -7.14
N SER A 95 8.51 2.37 -6.70
CA SER A 95 9.25 3.30 -7.57
C SER A 95 9.89 2.58 -8.76
N SER A 96 10.13 3.34 -9.82
CA SER A 96 10.74 2.81 -11.03
C SER A 96 12.26 2.84 -11.01
N THR A 97 12.84 3.63 -10.11
CA THR A 97 14.29 3.75 -9.98
C THR A 97 14.73 3.52 -8.54
N ALA A 98 15.99 3.09 -8.38
CA ALA A 98 16.56 2.82 -7.06
C ALA A 98 16.66 4.09 -6.20
N GLU A 99 16.85 5.24 -6.80
CA GLU A 99 16.96 6.52 -6.10
C GLU A 99 15.60 7.12 -5.77
N GLY A 100 14.57 6.70 -6.48
CA GLY A 100 13.22 7.19 -6.28
C GLY A 100 12.46 6.40 -5.25
N ARG A 101 11.27 6.88 -4.93
CA ARG A 101 10.33 6.13 -4.11
C ARG A 101 8.92 6.60 -4.36
N THR A 102 7.99 5.69 -4.29
CA THR A 102 6.58 6.02 -4.13
C THR A 102 6.37 6.20 -2.64
N SER A 103 5.76 7.29 -2.23
CA SER A 103 5.57 7.53 -0.80
C SER A 103 4.18 8.06 -0.49
N ILE A 104 3.62 7.50 0.58
CA ILE A 104 2.34 7.91 1.14
C ILE A 104 2.60 8.25 2.60
N GLY A 105 2.19 9.44 3.01
CA GLY A 105 2.40 9.92 4.38
C GLY A 105 1.45 9.26 5.36
N ASN A 106 0.87 10.05 6.28
CA ASN A 106 0.07 9.53 7.38
C ASN A 106 -1.38 9.94 7.28
N GLY A 107 -2.27 9.10 7.80
CA GLY A 107 -3.67 9.45 7.99
C GLY A 107 -4.47 9.60 6.70
N ASN A 108 -4.06 8.97 5.62
CA ASN A 108 -4.76 9.07 4.35
C ASN A 108 -5.83 8.00 4.21
N PHE A 109 -6.85 8.31 3.44
CA PHE A 109 -7.91 7.36 3.10
C PHE A 109 -7.95 7.22 1.57
N LEU A 110 -7.61 6.03 1.10
CA LEU A 110 -7.63 5.73 -0.34
C LEU A 110 -8.84 4.88 -0.63
N HIS A 111 -9.82 5.44 -1.34
CA HIS A 111 -11.04 4.74 -1.71
C HIS A 111 -10.75 3.55 -2.61
N GLU A 112 -11.73 2.66 -2.73
CA GLU A 112 -11.57 1.47 -3.55
C GLU A 112 -11.15 1.82 -4.97
N GLY A 113 -10.27 1.00 -5.54
CA GLY A 113 -9.85 1.12 -6.92
C GLY A 113 -8.89 2.28 -7.22
N VAL A 114 -8.51 3.07 -6.22
CA VAL A 114 -7.55 4.16 -6.43
C VAL A 114 -6.22 3.57 -6.89
N HIS A 115 -5.60 4.21 -7.88
CA HIS A 115 -4.28 3.82 -8.36
C HIS A 115 -3.26 4.92 -8.05
N VAL A 116 -2.23 4.55 -7.32
CA VAL A 116 -1.09 5.43 -7.04
C VAL A 116 0.07 4.97 -7.92
N SER A 117 0.39 5.78 -8.94
CA SER A 117 1.45 5.45 -9.89
C SER A 117 2.82 5.45 -9.21
N HIS A 118 3.77 4.81 -9.88
CA HIS A 118 5.16 4.80 -9.40
C HIS A 118 5.69 6.22 -9.22
N ASP A 119 6.51 6.41 -8.20
CA ASP A 119 7.19 7.68 -7.89
C ASP A 119 6.25 8.82 -7.48
N THR A 120 4.98 8.53 -7.21
CA THR A 120 4.03 9.51 -6.69
C THR A 120 4.29 9.76 -5.21
N ARG A 121 4.13 11.02 -4.79
CA ARG A 121 4.25 11.39 -3.38
C ARG A 121 2.91 11.94 -2.88
N ILE A 122 2.39 11.31 -1.85
CA ILE A 122 1.14 11.72 -1.19
C ILE A 122 1.49 12.15 0.22
N GLY A 123 1.01 13.32 0.60
CA GLY A 123 1.22 13.86 1.94
C GLY A 123 0.35 13.20 2.99
N ASN A 124 -0.22 14.00 3.88
CA ASN A 124 -0.94 13.50 5.04
C ASN A 124 -2.41 13.90 5.01
N ARG A 125 -3.24 13.12 5.70
CA ARG A 125 -4.64 13.42 5.99
C ARG A 125 -5.45 13.83 4.76
N SER A 126 -5.29 13.08 3.68
CA SER A 126 -6.00 13.32 2.44
C SER A 126 -6.95 12.17 2.13
N VAL A 127 -7.97 12.47 1.34
CA VAL A 127 -8.93 11.49 0.85
C VAL A 127 -8.82 11.45 -0.66
N PHE A 128 -8.61 10.26 -1.21
CA PHE A 128 -8.45 10.06 -2.65
C PHE A 128 -9.55 9.16 -3.17
N GLY A 129 -10.12 9.51 -4.33
CA GLY A 129 -11.16 8.73 -4.95
C GLY A 129 -11.09 8.79 -6.47
N LEU A 130 -11.74 7.84 -7.13
CA LEU A 130 -11.78 7.78 -8.59
C LEU A 130 -12.97 8.53 -9.19
N SER A 131 -13.99 8.83 -8.36
CA SER A 131 -15.19 9.48 -8.84
C SER A 131 -15.24 10.91 -8.36
N LEU A 132 -15.49 11.85 -9.29
CA LEU A 132 -15.69 13.24 -8.97
C LEU A 132 -17.12 13.56 -8.55
N ILE A 133 -18.05 12.62 -8.71
CA ILE A 133 -19.46 12.84 -8.43
C ILE A 133 -19.70 13.21 -6.97
N HIS A 134 -18.91 12.64 -6.08
CA HIS A 134 -19.08 12.80 -4.64
C HIS A 134 -18.17 13.86 -4.03
N ILE A 135 -17.45 14.61 -4.85
CA ILE A 135 -16.50 15.59 -4.34
C ILE A 135 -17.25 16.87 -4.00
N SER A 136 -17.32 17.19 -2.72
CA SER A 136 -17.87 18.45 -2.25
C SER A 136 -16.79 19.39 -1.73
N GLU A 137 -15.62 18.85 -1.41
CA GLU A 137 -14.50 19.59 -0.82
C GLU A 137 -13.25 19.34 -1.65
N PRO A 138 -13.10 20.03 -2.79
CA PRO A 138 -12.03 19.71 -3.73
C PRO A 138 -10.63 19.84 -3.16
N THR A 139 -10.43 20.66 -2.14
CA THR A 139 -9.11 20.81 -1.54
C THR A 139 -8.65 19.59 -0.77
N ARG A 140 -9.56 18.67 -0.46
CA ARG A 140 -9.27 17.46 0.29
C ARG A 140 -9.35 16.21 -0.55
N LEU A 141 -9.76 16.33 -1.80
CA LEU A 141 -9.91 15.21 -2.70
C LEU A 141 -8.99 15.38 -3.90
N ALA A 142 -8.39 14.28 -4.29
CA ALA A 142 -7.60 14.23 -5.51
C ALA A 142 -7.96 12.95 -6.26
N LEU A 143 -7.81 12.98 -7.58
CA LEU A 143 -7.93 11.79 -8.40
C LEU A 143 -6.54 11.27 -8.70
N ILE A 144 -6.40 9.96 -8.54
CA ILE A 144 -5.16 9.25 -8.85
C ILE A 144 -5.53 8.11 -9.78
N SER A 145 -4.98 8.09 -10.95
CA SER A 145 -5.32 7.08 -11.96
C SER A 145 -4.08 6.40 -12.51
#